data_ae04750be3259f5935fa7664a01928ae
#
_entry.id   ae04750be3259f5935fa7664a01928ae
#
_cell.length_a   1.000
_cell.length_b   1.000
_cell.length_c   1.000
_cell.angle_alpha   90.00
_cell.angle_beta   90.00
_cell.angle_gamma   90.00
#
_symmetry.space_group_name_H-M   'P 1'
#
loop_
_entity.id
_entity.type
_entity.pdbx_description
1 polymer ?
#
loop_
_entity_poly.entity_id
_entity_poly.type
_entity_poly.pdbx_seq_one_letter_code
_entity_poly.pdbx_strand_id
1 'polypeptide(L)'
;SAESVLSKDESEKLKTLFNRPFEGLNLQVEIKGLGKEAPPVTATRPEQMRRMKDMAAMGGGMAAWYASMPDEVNLTVNGNHPIFQKILSEADAGKQEKVVKNLSDLALLSQGLLTGNNLTSFISRSVELMEQ
;
A
#
# COMPACT_ATOMS: atom_id res chain seq x y z
N SER A 1 -12.34 -13.43 -8.71
CA SER A 1 -10.92 -13.55 -8.38
C SER A 1 -10.36 -14.88 -8.88
N ALA A 2 -9.05 -14.90 -9.13
CA ALA A 2 -8.37 -16.09 -9.57
C ALA A 2 -7.93 -16.94 -8.36
N GLU A 3 -7.67 -18.22 -8.61
CA GLU A 3 -7.14 -19.11 -7.60
C GLU A 3 -5.75 -18.63 -7.18
N SER A 4 -5.47 -18.64 -5.88
CA SER A 4 -4.19 -18.16 -5.34
C SER A 4 -3.06 -19.14 -5.60
N VAL A 5 -1.93 -18.65 -6.11
CA VAL A 5 -0.71 -19.46 -6.30
C VAL A 5 0.15 -19.50 -5.04
N LEU A 6 -0.12 -18.63 -4.06
CA LEU A 6 0.63 -18.60 -2.80
C LEU A 6 0.08 -19.60 -1.81
N SER A 7 0.98 -20.25 -1.06
CA SER A 7 0.57 -21.05 0.10
C SER A 7 0.05 -20.12 1.20
N LYS A 8 -0.61 -20.72 2.20
CA LYS A 8 -1.10 -19.97 3.35
C LYS A 8 0.05 -19.27 4.08
N ASP A 9 1.16 -19.97 4.29
CA ASP A 9 2.33 -19.41 4.97
C ASP A 9 2.96 -18.27 4.18
N GLU A 10 3.03 -18.40 2.85
CA GLU A 10 3.53 -17.35 1.98
C GLU A 10 2.63 -16.11 2.03
N SER A 11 1.31 -16.32 2.01
CA SER A 11 0.36 -15.21 2.11
C SER A 11 0.48 -14.48 3.45
N GLU A 12 0.63 -15.22 4.55
CA GLU A 12 0.78 -14.62 5.88
C GLU A 12 2.09 -13.83 5.99
N LYS A 13 3.18 -14.36 5.46
CA LYS A 13 4.46 -13.65 5.42
C LYS A 13 4.34 -12.35 4.63
N LEU A 14 3.70 -12.42 3.48
CA LEU A 14 3.51 -11.26 2.62
C LEU A 14 2.66 -10.20 3.32
N LYS A 15 1.58 -10.61 3.97
CA LYS A 15 0.73 -9.70 4.73
C LYS A 15 1.52 -8.99 5.83
N THR A 16 2.38 -9.72 6.53
CA THR A 16 3.23 -9.14 7.57
C THR A 16 4.19 -8.10 6.98
N LEU A 17 4.78 -8.38 5.83
CA LEU A 17 5.68 -7.45 5.16
C LEU A 17 4.98 -6.14 4.76
N PHE A 18 3.72 -6.23 4.33
CA PHE A 18 2.95 -5.06 3.93
C PHE A 18 2.31 -4.32 5.10
N ASN A 19 2.10 -4.99 6.23
CA ASN A 19 1.39 -4.43 7.38
C ASN A 19 2.35 -3.60 8.24
N ARG A 20 2.57 -2.36 7.86
CA ARG A 20 3.47 -1.43 8.57
C ARG A 20 2.76 -0.12 8.85
N PRO A 21 3.18 0.60 9.91
CA PRO A 21 2.65 1.94 10.16
C PRO A 21 2.98 2.87 8.99
N PHE A 22 2.07 3.79 8.70
CA PHE A 22 2.28 4.79 7.65
C PHE A 22 1.81 6.14 8.17
N GLU A 23 2.69 7.13 8.13
CA GLU A 23 2.40 8.46 8.67
C GLU A 23 1.26 9.12 7.88
N GLY A 24 0.22 9.54 8.60
CA GLY A 24 -0.92 10.24 8.02
C GLY A 24 -1.95 9.35 7.33
N LEU A 25 -1.74 8.05 7.28
CA LEU A 25 -2.66 7.11 6.65
C LEU A 25 -2.94 5.93 7.57
N ASN A 26 -4.15 5.42 7.49
CA ASN A 26 -4.55 4.19 8.16
C ASN A 26 -4.73 3.11 7.10
N LEU A 27 -3.75 2.21 6.99
CA LEU A 27 -3.74 1.19 5.93
C LEU A 27 -4.36 -0.10 6.41
N GLN A 28 -5.24 -0.66 5.57
CA GLN A 28 -5.77 -2.02 5.73
C GLN A 28 -5.24 -2.85 4.57
N VAL A 29 -4.59 -3.96 4.87
CA VAL A 29 -3.93 -4.80 3.86
C VAL A 29 -4.72 -6.09 3.65
N GLU A 30 -4.98 -6.42 2.40
CA GLU A 30 -5.64 -7.67 2.01
C GLU A 30 -4.85 -8.32 0.90
N ILE A 31 -4.62 -9.63 1.02
CA ILE A 31 -3.99 -10.43 -0.02
C ILE A 31 -5.09 -11.14 -0.80
N LYS A 32 -5.11 -10.95 -2.11
CA LYS A 32 -6.07 -11.61 -3.01
C LYS A 32 -5.35 -12.30 -4.16
N GLY A 33 -5.98 -13.30 -4.74
CA GLY A 33 -5.53 -13.89 -5.99
C GLY A 33 -6.28 -13.25 -7.15
N LEU A 34 -5.60 -12.42 -7.93
CA LEU A 34 -6.14 -11.79 -9.13
C LEU A 34 -5.39 -12.34 -10.35
N GLY A 35 -5.69 -11.84 -11.54
CA GLY A 35 -4.98 -12.24 -12.76
C GLY A 35 -3.51 -11.79 -12.70
N LYS A 36 -2.66 -12.51 -13.42
CA LYS A 36 -1.22 -12.21 -13.49
C LYS A 36 -0.92 -10.83 -14.06
N GLU A 37 -1.81 -10.33 -14.90
CA GLU A 37 -1.68 -9.02 -15.55
C GLU A 37 -2.19 -7.87 -14.67
N ALA A 38 -2.90 -8.19 -13.61
CA ALA A 38 -3.36 -7.17 -12.67
C ALA A 38 -2.18 -6.57 -11.91
N PRO A 39 -2.24 -5.28 -11.52
CA PRO A 39 -1.15 -4.67 -10.77
C PRO A 39 -0.81 -5.45 -9.50
N PRO A 40 0.45 -5.40 -9.07
CA PRO A 40 0.85 -6.12 -7.85
C PRO A 40 0.20 -5.58 -6.59
N VAL A 41 -0.01 -4.26 -6.50
CA VAL A 41 -0.68 -3.62 -5.35
C VAL A 41 -1.56 -2.49 -5.89
N THR A 42 -2.78 -2.43 -5.37
CA THR A 42 -3.69 -1.31 -5.65
C THR A 42 -4.14 -0.68 -4.35
N ALA A 43 -4.36 0.62 -4.39
CA ALA A 43 -4.86 1.38 -3.25
C ALA A 43 -6.25 1.92 -3.57
N THR A 44 -7.17 1.75 -2.63
CA THR A 44 -8.52 2.33 -2.74
C THR A 44 -8.89 3.01 -1.44
N ARG A 45 -9.67 4.06 -1.52
CA ARG A 45 -10.20 4.75 -0.34
C ARG A 45 -11.64 4.29 -0.11
N PRO A 46 -12.00 3.92 1.14
CA PRO A 46 -13.39 3.62 1.44
C PRO A 46 -14.26 4.83 1.07
N GLU A 47 -15.31 4.60 0.30
CA GLU A 47 -16.15 5.66 -0.24
C GLU A 47 -16.78 6.53 0.85
N GLN A 48 -17.23 5.91 1.93
CA GLN A 48 -17.85 6.63 3.02
C GLN A 48 -16.89 7.64 3.66
N MET A 49 -15.65 7.22 3.94
CA MET A 49 -14.65 8.12 4.51
C MET A 49 -14.26 9.24 3.55
N ARG A 50 -14.16 8.94 2.27
CA ARG A 50 -13.89 9.95 1.25
C ARG A 50 -14.98 11.00 1.22
N ARG A 51 -16.25 10.56 1.24
CA ARG A 51 -17.42 11.48 1.26
C ARG A 51 -17.42 12.34 2.50
N MET A 52 -17.16 11.76 3.67
CA MET A 52 -17.16 12.52 4.92
C MET A 52 -16.07 13.59 4.91
N LYS A 53 -14.89 13.29 4.41
CA LYS A 53 -13.81 14.28 4.31
C LYS A 53 -14.09 15.35 3.27
N ASP A 54 -14.67 14.98 2.14
CA ASP A 54 -15.07 15.95 1.10
C ASP A 54 -16.14 16.92 1.66
N MET A 55 -17.10 16.40 2.41
CA MET A 55 -18.11 17.24 3.06
C MET A 55 -17.50 18.16 4.13
N ALA A 56 -16.52 17.67 4.88
CA ALA A 56 -15.81 18.47 5.88
C ALA A 56 -15.06 19.64 5.22
N ALA A 57 -14.54 19.45 4.01
CA ALA A 57 -13.85 20.51 3.26
C ALA A 57 -14.78 21.65 2.88
N MET A 58 -16.10 21.42 2.87
CA MET A 58 -17.11 22.45 2.59
C MET A 58 -17.46 23.29 3.81
N GLY A 59 -16.90 22.96 4.98
CA GLY A 59 -17.13 23.67 6.23
C GLY A 59 -18.20 23.03 7.09
N GLY A 60 -18.39 23.58 8.28
CA GLY A 60 -19.34 23.09 9.26
C GLY A 60 -18.71 22.81 10.60
N GLY A 61 -19.50 22.47 11.62
CA GLY A 61 -19.04 22.31 13.00
C GLY A 61 -18.05 21.17 13.22
N MET A 62 -18.10 20.13 12.37
CA MET A 62 -17.23 18.97 12.48
C MET A 62 -16.07 18.98 11.46
N ALA A 63 -15.98 20.05 10.67
CA ALA A 63 -15.01 20.11 9.57
C ALA A 63 -13.57 19.90 10.02
N ALA A 64 -13.14 20.60 11.07
CA ALA A 64 -11.78 20.51 11.59
C ALA A 64 -11.49 19.12 12.14
N TRP A 65 -12.47 18.50 12.79
CA TRP A 65 -12.31 17.17 13.37
C TRP A 65 -12.12 16.11 12.26
N TYR A 66 -12.99 16.11 11.25
CA TYR A 66 -12.84 15.17 10.12
C TYR A 66 -11.57 15.42 9.34
N ALA A 67 -11.19 16.67 9.14
CA ALA A 67 -9.97 17.02 8.42
C ALA A 67 -8.70 16.53 9.13
N SER A 68 -8.75 16.40 10.46
CA SER A 68 -7.60 15.94 11.25
C SER A 68 -7.46 14.42 11.28
N MET A 69 -8.49 13.68 10.87
CA MET A 69 -8.45 12.22 10.87
C MET A 69 -7.52 11.71 9.78
N PRO A 70 -6.74 10.64 10.03
CA PRO A 70 -5.96 10.00 8.97
C PRO A 70 -6.88 9.49 7.87
N ASP A 71 -6.40 9.56 6.63
CA ASP A 71 -7.12 8.93 5.52
C ASP A 71 -7.06 7.42 5.67
N GLU A 72 -8.19 6.76 5.49
CA GLU A 72 -8.25 5.30 5.43
C GLU A 72 -8.01 4.84 4.00
N VAL A 73 -7.14 3.85 3.85
CA VAL A 73 -6.78 3.30 2.54
C VAL A 73 -6.73 1.77 2.64
N ASN A 74 -7.36 1.13 1.69
CA ASN A 74 -7.27 -0.32 1.53
C ASN A 74 -6.21 -0.62 0.49
N LEU A 75 -5.19 -1.40 0.88
CA LEU A 75 -4.19 -1.94 -0.04
C LEU A 75 -4.59 -3.37 -0.38
N THR A 76 -4.81 -3.62 -1.66
CA THR A 76 -5.05 -4.97 -2.16
C THR A 76 -3.78 -5.46 -2.83
N VAL A 77 -3.21 -6.52 -2.29
CA VAL A 77 -2.00 -7.14 -2.80
C VAL A 77 -2.40 -8.34 -3.66
N ASN A 78 -2.01 -8.31 -4.93
CA ASN A 78 -2.30 -9.40 -5.86
C ASN A 78 -1.24 -10.50 -5.71
N GLY A 79 -1.52 -11.48 -4.86
CA GLY A 79 -0.58 -12.57 -4.59
C GLY A 79 -0.20 -13.40 -5.82
N ASN A 80 -0.97 -13.31 -6.90
CA ASN A 80 -0.67 -14.03 -8.14
C ASN A 80 0.29 -13.26 -9.07
N HIS A 81 0.63 -12.03 -8.73
CA HIS A 81 1.62 -11.29 -9.52
C HIS A 81 3.00 -11.95 -9.38
N PRO A 82 3.74 -12.13 -10.47
CA PRO A 82 5.04 -12.80 -10.44
C PRO A 82 6.07 -12.18 -9.50
N ILE A 83 5.95 -10.87 -9.22
CA ILE A 83 6.92 -10.18 -8.36
C ILE A 83 6.98 -10.77 -6.95
N PHE A 84 5.89 -11.39 -6.46
CA PHE A 84 5.85 -11.86 -5.07
C PHE A 84 6.65 -13.13 -4.85
N GLN A 85 6.78 -14.00 -5.83
CA GLN A 85 7.70 -15.13 -5.73
C GLN A 85 9.15 -14.64 -5.61
N LYS A 86 9.49 -13.61 -6.36
CA LYS A 86 10.80 -12.99 -6.30
C LYS A 86 11.05 -12.33 -4.93
N ILE A 87 10.07 -11.60 -4.41
CA ILE A 87 10.16 -10.94 -3.11
C ILE A 87 10.33 -11.98 -2.00
N LEU A 88 9.51 -13.03 -2.01
CA LEU A 88 9.55 -14.07 -0.98
C LEU A 88 10.86 -14.86 -0.98
N SER A 89 11.52 -14.95 -2.13
CA SER A 89 12.81 -15.63 -2.25
C SER A 89 14.00 -14.73 -1.99
N GLU A 90 13.80 -13.44 -1.73
CA GLU A 90 14.90 -12.51 -1.46
C GLU A 90 15.56 -12.83 -0.12
N ALA A 91 16.86 -13.12 -0.16
CA ALA A 91 17.63 -13.49 1.03
C ALA A 91 17.98 -12.27 1.90
N ASP A 92 18.10 -11.09 1.30
CA ASP A 92 18.41 -9.85 2.02
C ASP A 92 17.11 -9.23 2.54
N ALA A 93 16.91 -9.31 3.86
CA ALA A 93 15.70 -8.80 4.51
C ALA A 93 15.53 -7.29 4.31
N GLY A 94 16.64 -6.53 4.29
CA GLY A 94 16.59 -5.09 4.06
C GLY A 94 16.12 -4.75 2.66
N LYS A 95 16.61 -5.47 1.66
CA LYS A 95 16.16 -5.29 0.26
C LYS A 95 14.70 -5.70 0.09
N GLN A 96 14.32 -6.83 0.69
CA GLN A 96 12.93 -7.30 0.67
C GLN A 96 11.98 -6.22 1.22
N GLU A 97 12.33 -5.63 2.36
CA GLU A 97 11.54 -4.57 2.98
C GLU A 97 11.44 -3.34 2.09
N LYS A 98 12.54 -2.91 1.47
CA LYS A 98 12.55 -1.75 0.57
C LYS A 98 11.64 -1.96 -0.64
N VAL A 99 11.68 -3.14 -1.25
CA VAL A 99 10.83 -3.46 -2.40
C VAL A 99 9.34 -3.42 -2.01
N VAL A 100 9.00 -4.02 -0.87
CA VAL A 100 7.62 -4.02 -0.37
C VAL A 100 7.13 -2.59 -0.09
N LYS A 101 7.96 -1.78 0.57
CA LYS A 101 7.64 -0.36 0.80
C LYS A 101 7.40 0.37 -0.51
N ASN A 102 8.24 0.14 -1.50
CA ASN A 102 8.09 0.80 -2.81
C ASN A 102 6.82 0.38 -3.53
N LEU A 103 6.42 -0.89 -3.44
CA LEU A 103 5.16 -1.33 -4.04
C LEU A 103 3.96 -0.65 -3.38
N SER A 104 3.95 -0.53 -2.05
CA SER A 104 2.91 0.20 -1.33
C SER A 104 2.88 1.66 -1.76
N ASP A 105 4.04 2.30 -1.82
CA ASP A 105 4.16 3.71 -2.15
C ASP A 105 3.73 3.99 -3.60
N LEU A 106 4.04 3.10 -4.54
CA LEU A 106 3.55 3.22 -5.92
C LEU A 106 2.04 3.20 -5.98
N ALA A 107 1.40 2.31 -5.22
CA ALA A 107 -0.06 2.24 -5.17
C ALA A 107 -0.65 3.52 -4.58
N LEU A 108 -0.05 4.05 -3.51
CA LEU A 108 -0.49 5.30 -2.89
C LEU A 108 -0.27 6.49 -3.82
N LEU A 109 0.86 6.52 -4.52
CA LEU A 109 1.17 7.58 -5.49
C LEU A 109 0.12 7.64 -6.59
N SER A 110 -0.36 6.49 -7.07
CA SER A 110 -1.38 6.42 -8.10
C SER A 110 -2.70 7.08 -7.68
N GLN A 111 -2.95 7.20 -6.38
CA GLN A 111 -4.14 7.82 -5.82
C GLN A 111 -3.88 9.23 -5.26
N GLY A 112 -2.68 9.79 -5.51
CA GLY A 112 -2.31 11.10 -4.98
C GLY A 112 -2.14 11.15 -3.47
N LEU A 113 -1.89 10.00 -2.84
CA LEU A 113 -1.80 9.87 -1.38
C LEU A 113 -0.37 9.78 -0.85
N LEU A 114 0.63 9.86 -1.72
CA LEU A 114 2.03 9.84 -1.33
C LEU A 114 2.59 11.25 -1.38
N THR A 115 2.80 11.86 -0.22
CA THR A 115 3.18 13.27 -0.11
C THR A 115 4.24 13.47 0.98
N GLY A 116 4.83 14.66 1.02
CA GLY A 116 5.74 15.07 2.08
C GLY A 116 6.92 14.13 2.28
N ASN A 117 7.21 13.79 3.52
CA ASN A 117 8.34 12.93 3.88
C ASN A 117 8.20 11.52 3.31
N ASN A 118 6.98 11.03 3.17
CA ASN A 118 6.74 9.72 2.57
C ASN A 118 7.17 9.69 1.11
N LEU A 119 6.87 10.74 0.36
CA LEU A 119 7.30 10.87 -1.04
C LEU A 119 8.82 11.00 -1.13
N THR A 120 9.43 11.83 -0.29
CA THR A 120 10.89 12.00 -0.26
C THR A 120 11.60 10.68 0.03
N SER A 121 11.11 9.93 1.00
CA SER A 121 11.67 8.62 1.35
C SER A 121 11.51 7.61 0.21
N PHE A 122 10.37 7.63 -0.46
CA PHE A 122 10.11 6.78 -1.61
C PHE A 122 11.12 7.03 -2.74
N ILE A 123 11.37 8.30 -3.06
CA ILE A 123 12.31 8.68 -4.11
C ILE A 123 13.71 8.18 -3.76
N SER A 124 14.18 8.44 -2.54
CA SER A 124 15.49 8.01 -2.07
C SER A 124 15.63 6.48 -2.12
N ARG A 125 14.62 5.76 -1.64
CA ARG A 125 14.62 4.30 -1.65
C ARG A 125 14.63 3.74 -3.06
N SER A 126 13.90 4.40 -3.98
CA SER A 126 13.86 4.00 -5.39
C SER A 126 15.24 4.08 -6.02
N VAL A 127 16.00 5.14 -5.74
CA VAL A 127 17.37 5.28 -6.23
C VAL A 127 18.28 4.19 -5.65
N GLU A 128 18.16 3.92 -4.34
CA GLU A 128 18.92 2.83 -3.71
C GLU A 128 18.66 1.48 -4.39
N LEU A 129 17.39 1.18 -4.69
CA LEU A 129 17.01 -0.07 -5.34
C LEU A 129 17.58 -0.17 -6.76
N MET A 130 17.68 0.95 -7.47
CA MET A 130 18.26 0.98 -8.82
C MET A 130 19.77 0.74 -8.81
N GLU A 131 20.45 1.04 -7.71
CA GLU A 131 21.89 0.84 -7.55
C GLU A 131 22.25 -0.59 -7.21
N GLN A 132 21.30 -1.41 -6.85
CA GLN A 132 21.53 -2.80 -6.43
C GLN A 132 21.47 -3.81 -7.56
#